data_481bb30b081f8f073ef1a19f4de9ce47
#
_entry.id   481bb30b081f8f073ef1a19f4de9ce47
#
_cell.length_a   1.000
_cell.length_b   1.000
_cell.length_c   1.000
_cell.angle_alpha   90.00
_cell.angle_beta   90.00
_cell.angle_gamma   90.00
#
_symmetry.space_group_name_H-M   'P 1'
#
loop_
_entity.id
_entity.type
_entity.pdbx_description
1 polymer ?
#
loop_
_entity_poly.entity_id
_entity_poly.type
_entity_poly.pdbx_seq_one_letter_code
_entity_poly.pdbx_strand_id
1 'polypeptide(L)'
;MIEESGIPFTFLRPNDFMQNFANFYSPTIKSKNALYLPAGDAKVSFVDVRDIAATAVKTLTDDGNGRHIGKAYTITGPEALSYSRVAEILSSVTGMKISYVNVSEEDSRVGLKTMGWDDWLIDTTLQLFDVYRKGYASRVSSEVEEILGRKPISFTQFAKDYAQAFK
;
A
#
# COMPACT_ATOMS: atom_id res chain seq x y z
N MET A 1 26.08 -2.68 7.29
CA MET A 1 26.35 -1.93 6.02
C MET A 1 26.02 -0.45 6.16
N ILE A 2 24.76 0.05 6.01
CA ILE A 2 24.48 1.51 6.18
C ILE A 2 24.74 1.94 7.63
N GLU A 3 24.24 1.21 8.61
CA GLU A 3 24.43 1.49 10.05
C GLU A 3 25.89 1.49 10.50
N GLU A 4 26.75 0.72 9.82
CA GLU A 4 28.18 0.58 10.11
C GLU A 4 29.04 1.57 9.35
N SER A 5 28.46 2.31 8.38
CA SER A 5 29.21 3.24 7.50
C SER A 5 29.59 4.56 8.18
N GLY A 6 29.01 4.86 9.34
CA GLY A 6 29.15 6.15 10.01
C GLY A 6 28.38 7.31 9.37
N ILE A 7 27.65 7.04 8.27
CA ILE A 7 26.81 8.06 7.61
C ILE A 7 25.52 8.23 8.41
N PRO A 8 25.10 9.46 8.73
CA PRO A 8 23.79 9.71 9.34
C PRO A 8 22.67 9.17 8.44
N PHE A 9 21.74 8.39 9.02
CA PHE A 9 20.65 7.77 8.26
C PHE A 9 19.32 7.85 9.02
N THR A 10 18.23 7.77 8.26
CA THR A 10 16.88 7.53 8.73
C THR A 10 16.22 6.51 7.81
N PHE A 11 15.71 5.41 8.35
CA PHE A 11 14.97 4.43 7.56
C PHE A 11 13.48 4.73 7.58
N LEU A 12 12.89 4.91 6.41
CA LEU A 12 11.44 4.87 6.22
C LEU A 12 11.07 3.48 5.70
N ARG A 13 10.20 2.79 6.44
CA ARG A 13 9.73 1.42 6.12
C ARG A 13 8.24 1.47 5.81
N PRO A 14 7.88 1.88 4.59
CA PRO A 14 6.48 1.98 4.21
C PRO A 14 5.86 0.60 4.02
N ASN A 15 4.56 0.51 4.33
CA ASN A 15 3.72 -0.62 3.97
C ASN A 15 3.24 -0.49 2.51
N ASP A 16 2.33 -1.35 2.06
CA ASP A 16 1.84 -1.38 0.69
C ASP A 16 1.19 -0.05 0.26
N PHE A 17 1.44 0.35 -0.98
CA PHE A 17 1.07 1.68 -1.46
C PHE A 17 -0.35 1.73 -2.01
N MET A 18 -1.12 2.72 -1.58
CA MET A 18 -2.46 2.97 -2.16
C MET A 18 -2.41 3.16 -3.68
N GLN A 19 -1.33 3.74 -4.20
CA GLN A 19 -1.15 3.96 -5.64
C GLN A 19 -1.09 2.67 -6.47
N ASN A 20 -0.81 1.52 -5.85
CA ASN A 20 -0.87 0.23 -6.53
C ASN A 20 -2.27 -0.05 -7.08
N PHE A 21 -3.33 0.43 -6.42
CA PHE A 21 -4.69 0.30 -6.91
C PHE A 21 -4.92 1.07 -8.21
N ALA A 22 -4.37 2.26 -8.34
CA ALA A 22 -4.47 3.07 -9.55
C ALA A 22 -3.54 2.58 -10.68
N ASN A 23 -2.35 2.04 -10.33
CA ASN A 23 -1.33 1.68 -11.30
C ASN A 23 -1.47 0.23 -11.81
N PHE A 24 -1.74 -0.73 -10.92
CA PHE A 24 -1.73 -2.16 -11.27
C PHE A 24 -3.11 -2.79 -11.32
N TYR A 25 -4.05 -2.37 -10.45
CA TYR A 25 -5.37 -3.02 -10.37
C TYR A 25 -6.45 -2.29 -11.16
N SER A 26 -6.22 -1.03 -11.55
CA SER A 26 -7.21 -0.26 -12.33
C SER A 26 -7.65 -0.91 -13.65
N PRO A 27 -6.81 -1.65 -14.41
CA PRO A 27 -7.27 -2.30 -15.63
C PRO A 27 -8.38 -3.34 -15.40
N THR A 28 -8.26 -4.16 -14.34
CA THR A 28 -9.31 -5.14 -14.01
C THR A 28 -10.53 -4.49 -13.37
N ILE A 29 -10.33 -3.42 -12.57
CA ILE A 29 -11.42 -2.62 -12.03
C ILE A 29 -12.25 -2.02 -13.17
N LYS A 30 -11.61 -1.40 -14.16
CA LYS A 30 -12.29 -0.80 -15.34
C LYS A 30 -13.01 -1.82 -16.21
N SER A 31 -12.35 -2.92 -16.51
CA SER A 31 -12.86 -3.89 -17.50
C SER A 31 -13.84 -4.91 -16.92
N LYS A 32 -13.74 -5.20 -15.60
CA LYS A 32 -14.49 -6.29 -14.96
C LYS A 32 -15.21 -5.86 -13.67
N ASN A 33 -15.06 -4.61 -13.26
CA ASN A 33 -15.55 -4.10 -11.97
C ASN A 33 -15.11 -4.98 -10.78
N ALA A 34 -13.87 -5.48 -10.80
CA ALA A 34 -13.40 -6.40 -9.78
C ALA A 34 -11.89 -6.33 -9.55
N LEU A 35 -11.51 -6.68 -8.31
CA LEU A 35 -10.15 -6.98 -7.87
C LEU A 35 -9.98 -8.49 -7.77
N TYR A 36 -9.10 -9.09 -8.55
CA TYR A 36 -8.80 -10.54 -8.53
C TYR A 36 -7.43 -10.74 -7.88
N LEU A 37 -7.40 -11.10 -6.59
CA LEU A 37 -6.16 -11.22 -5.83
C LEU A 37 -6.23 -12.43 -4.88
N PRO A 38 -5.09 -13.14 -4.64
CA PRO A 38 -5.05 -14.30 -3.76
C PRO A 38 -4.80 -13.88 -2.29
N ALA A 39 -5.54 -12.87 -1.81
CA ALA A 39 -5.28 -12.24 -0.52
C ALA A 39 -6.13 -12.79 0.63
N GLY A 40 -7.16 -13.61 0.33
CA GLY A 40 -8.09 -14.09 1.38
C GLY A 40 -8.72 -12.93 2.14
N ASP A 41 -8.76 -13.04 3.46
CA ASP A 41 -9.28 -12.03 4.38
C ASP A 41 -8.17 -11.13 4.97
N ALA A 42 -6.99 -11.11 4.33
CA ALA A 42 -5.85 -10.33 4.77
C ALA A 42 -6.22 -8.85 4.92
N LYS A 43 -5.70 -8.24 5.99
CA LYS A 43 -5.80 -6.80 6.21
C LYS A 43 -4.44 -6.17 6.02
N VAL A 44 -4.41 -5.04 5.32
CA VAL A 44 -3.19 -4.30 5.02
C VAL A 44 -3.39 -2.83 5.39
N SER A 45 -2.43 -2.23 6.07
CA SER A 45 -2.43 -0.81 6.40
C SER A 45 -1.82 -0.01 5.25
N PHE A 46 -2.55 0.10 4.15
CA PHE A 46 -2.11 0.79 2.93
C PHE A 46 -1.74 2.24 3.22
N VAL A 47 -0.64 2.70 2.64
CA VAL A 47 -0.13 4.06 2.81
C VAL A 47 -0.15 4.84 1.50
N ASP A 48 -0.52 6.11 1.55
CA ASP A 48 -0.42 7.00 0.40
C ASP A 48 1.04 7.45 0.22
N VAL A 49 1.57 7.41 -1.00
CA VAL A 49 2.96 7.83 -1.28
C VAL A 49 3.20 9.31 -0.93
N ARG A 50 2.16 10.14 -0.88
CA ARG A 50 2.25 11.54 -0.44
C ARG A 50 2.64 11.66 1.03
N ASP A 51 2.19 10.72 1.88
CA ASP A 51 2.59 10.66 3.29
C ASP A 51 4.04 10.18 3.44
N ILE A 52 4.47 9.22 2.60
CA ILE A 52 5.87 8.79 2.56
C ILE A 52 6.78 9.96 2.17
N ALA A 53 6.43 10.67 1.11
CA ALA A 53 7.20 11.83 0.63
C ALA A 53 7.22 12.96 1.68
N ALA A 54 6.08 13.29 2.29
CA ALA A 54 6.01 14.31 3.33
C ALA A 54 6.86 13.93 4.56
N THR A 55 6.82 12.65 4.97
CA THR A 55 7.65 12.15 6.06
C THR A 55 9.14 12.23 5.72
N ALA A 56 9.52 11.85 4.48
CA ALA A 56 10.90 11.97 4.02
C ALA A 56 11.38 13.42 4.05
N VAL A 57 10.60 14.35 3.49
CA VAL A 57 10.93 15.78 3.54
C VAL A 57 11.10 16.25 4.99
N LYS A 58 10.13 15.93 5.86
CA LYS A 58 10.17 16.36 7.26
C LYS A 58 11.41 15.84 7.99
N THR A 59 11.75 14.55 7.81
CA THR A 59 12.91 13.94 8.48
C THR A 59 14.24 14.43 7.94
N LEU A 60 14.31 14.90 6.68
CA LEU A 60 15.52 15.45 6.06
C LEU A 60 15.74 16.92 6.36
N THR A 61 14.65 17.69 6.59
CA THR A 61 14.71 19.16 6.74
C THR A 61 14.47 19.62 8.18
N ASP A 62 14.23 18.70 9.09
CA ASP A 62 14.03 19.04 10.50
C ASP A 62 15.39 19.33 11.15
N ASP A 63 15.69 20.60 11.34
CA ASP A 63 16.92 21.13 11.92
C ASP A 63 17.00 20.91 13.45
N GLY A 64 16.05 20.17 14.02
CA GLY A 64 15.96 19.86 15.44
C GLY A 64 17.00 18.86 15.93
N ASN A 65 18.29 19.21 15.92
CA ASN A 65 19.35 18.48 16.61
C ASN A 65 19.53 17.00 16.22
N GLY A 66 19.22 16.64 14.95
CA GLY A 66 19.44 15.28 14.46
C GLY A 66 18.51 14.22 15.08
N ARG A 67 17.34 14.62 15.57
CA ARG A 67 16.38 13.74 16.26
C ARG A 67 15.94 12.53 15.44
N HIS A 68 16.06 12.58 14.11
CA HIS A 68 15.71 11.50 13.19
C HIS A 68 16.90 10.62 12.84
N ILE A 69 18.13 11.00 13.18
CA ILE A 69 19.34 10.24 12.88
C ILE A 69 19.33 8.91 13.64
N GLY A 70 19.65 7.81 12.94
CA GLY A 70 19.67 6.46 13.49
C GLY A 70 18.29 5.88 13.77
N LYS A 71 17.22 6.54 13.31
CA LYS A 71 15.83 6.07 13.51
C LYS A 71 15.32 5.25 12.33
N ALA A 72 14.34 4.39 12.64
CA ALA A 72 13.58 3.64 11.66
C ALA A 72 12.09 3.85 11.93
N TYR A 73 11.37 4.29 10.93
CA TYR A 73 9.93 4.62 11.02
C TYR A 73 9.10 3.69 10.15
N THR A 74 8.06 3.08 10.72
CA THR A 74 7.09 2.27 10.00
C THR A 74 5.97 3.16 9.46
N ILE A 75 5.92 3.34 8.16
CA ILE A 75 5.01 4.29 7.52
C ILE A 75 3.77 3.56 7.04
N THR A 76 2.62 3.83 7.67
CA THR A 76 1.34 3.19 7.36
C THR A 76 0.24 4.21 7.14
N GLY A 77 -0.86 3.78 6.50
CA GLY A 77 -2.10 4.53 6.55
C GLY A 77 -2.77 4.47 7.93
N PRO A 78 -3.92 5.13 8.10
CA PRO A 78 -4.57 5.28 9.40
C PRO A 78 -5.34 4.04 9.85
N GLU A 79 -5.51 3.04 8.99
CA GLU A 79 -6.34 1.84 9.25
C GLU A 79 -5.85 0.64 8.44
N ALA A 80 -6.09 -0.57 8.95
CA ALA A 80 -5.83 -1.82 8.24
C ALA A 80 -7.13 -2.31 7.56
N LEU A 81 -7.12 -2.35 6.22
CA LEU A 81 -8.28 -2.67 5.40
C LEU A 81 -8.13 -4.03 4.74
N SER A 82 -9.23 -4.80 4.68
CA SER A 82 -9.33 -5.94 3.78
C SER A 82 -9.58 -5.49 2.35
N TYR A 83 -9.24 -6.33 1.37
CA TYR A 83 -9.51 -6.03 -0.04
C TYR A 83 -11.02 -5.95 -0.35
N SER A 84 -11.87 -6.67 0.41
CA SER A 84 -13.33 -6.49 0.37
C SER A 84 -13.72 -5.06 0.79
N ARG A 85 -13.14 -4.57 1.89
CA ARG A 85 -13.43 -3.20 2.35
C ARG A 85 -12.91 -2.14 1.37
N VAL A 86 -11.77 -2.37 0.76
CA VAL A 86 -11.25 -1.53 -0.33
C VAL A 86 -12.23 -1.48 -1.51
N ALA A 87 -12.75 -2.63 -1.94
CA ALA A 87 -13.74 -2.70 -3.02
C ALA A 87 -15.05 -1.94 -2.70
N GLU A 88 -15.51 -2.00 -1.44
CA GLU A 88 -16.66 -1.21 -0.96
C GLU A 88 -16.39 0.31 -1.03
N ILE A 89 -15.22 0.76 -0.59
CA ILE A 89 -14.83 2.18 -0.64
C ILE A 89 -14.76 2.65 -2.09
N LEU A 90 -14.10 1.89 -2.97
CA LEU A 90 -14.02 2.21 -4.40
C LEU A 90 -15.43 2.25 -5.02
N SER A 91 -16.31 1.32 -4.67
CA SER A 91 -17.70 1.31 -5.14
C SER A 91 -18.44 2.58 -4.74
N SER A 92 -18.31 2.96 -3.47
CA SER A 92 -18.96 4.18 -2.93
C SER A 92 -18.49 5.46 -3.63
N VAL A 93 -17.19 5.53 -3.94
CA VAL A 93 -16.59 6.74 -4.54
C VAL A 93 -16.84 6.81 -6.05
N THR A 94 -16.81 5.69 -6.74
CA THR A 94 -16.98 5.66 -8.21
C THR A 94 -18.44 5.62 -8.65
N GLY A 95 -19.34 5.18 -7.78
CA GLY A 95 -20.72 4.88 -8.10
C GLY A 95 -20.91 3.56 -8.87
N MET A 96 -19.85 2.78 -9.06
CA MET A 96 -19.87 1.47 -9.71
C MET A 96 -19.84 0.36 -8.66
N LYS A 97 -20.49 -0.76 -8.92
CA LYS A 97 -20.39 -1.94 -8.04
C LYS A 97 -19.08 -2.67 -8.32
N ILE A 98 -18.06 -2.38 -7.51
CA ILE A 98 -16.75 -3.05 -7.57
C ILE A 98 -16.72 -4.15 -6.51
N SER A 99 -16.23 -5.34 -6.86
CA SER A 99 -16.13 -6.49 -5.96
C SER A 99 -14.68 -6.97 -5.81
N TYR A 100 -14.40 -7.58 -4.66
CA TYR A 100 -13.19 -8.35 -4.46
C TYR A 100 -13.49 -9.83 -4.72
N VAL A 101 -12.67 -10.47 -5.53
CA VAL A 101 -12.72 -11.89 -5.84
C VAL A 101 -11.43 -12.54 -5.36
N ASN A 102 -11.52 -13.33 -4.30
CA ASN A 102 -10.37 -14.11 -3.86
C ASN A 102 -10.15 -15.25 -4.85
N VAL A 103 -8.99 -15.24 -5.52
CA VAL A 103 -8.58 -16.26 -6.48
C VAL A 103 -7.52 -17.18 -5.87
N SER A 104 -7.30 -18.35 -6.48
CA SER A 104 -6.18 -19.20 -6.12
C SER A 104 -4.84 -18.56 -6.53
N GLU A 105 -3.72 -19.00 -5.94
CA GLU A 105 -2.39 -18.57 -6.38
C GLU A 105 -2.12 -18.99 -7.82
N GLU A 106 -2.62 -20.16 -8.24
CA GLU A 106 -2.49 -20.66 -9.62
C GLU A 106 -3.24 -19.77 -10.60
N ASP A 107 -4.49 -19.41 -10.32
CA ASP A 107 -5.25 -18.49 -11.18
C ASP A 107 -4.61 -17.10 -11.24
N SER A 108 -4.07 -16.62 -10.12
CA SER A 108 -3.34 -15.35 -10.06
C SER A 108 -2.09 -15.41 -10.93
N ARG A 109 -1.32 -16.51 -10.86
CA ARG A 109 -0.14 -16.76 -11.70
C ARG A 109 -0.47 -16.70 -13.18
N VAL A 110 -1.52 -17.42 -13.60
CA VAL A 110 -1.98 -17.44 -14.98
C VAL A 110 -2.38 -16.01 -15.44
N GLY A 111 -3.12 -15.29 -14.59
CA GLY A 111 -3.52 -13.92 -14.88
C GLY A 111 -2.33 -12.98 -15.07
N LEU A 112 -1.35 -13.03 -14.16
CA LEU A 112 -0.15 -12.19 -14.22
C LEU A 112 0.73 -12.51 -15.44
N LYS A 113 0.88 -13.80 -15.77
CA LYS A 113 1.56 -14.21 -17.02
C LYS A 113 0.89 -13.65 -18.27
N THR A 114 -0.43 -13.67 -18.31
CA THR A 114 -1.20 -13.09 -19.43
C THR A 114 -0.98 -11.59 -19.56
N MET A 115 -0.68 -10.90 -18.45
CA MET A 115 -0.30 -9.48 -18.40
C MET A 115 1.16 -9.23 -18.81
N GLY A 116 1.93 -10.27 -19.13
CA GLY A 116 3.33 -10.17 -19.56
C GLY A 116 4.35 -10.12 -18.42
N TRP A 117 3.97 -10.47 -17.20
CA TRP A 117 4.90 -10.51 -16.08
C TRP A 117 5.82 -11.72 -16.17
N ASP A 118 7.08 -11.55 -15.79
CA ASP A 118 8.04 -12.64 -15.69
C ASP A 118 7.81 -13.49 -14.42
N ASP A 119 8.38 -14.69 -14.41
CA ASP A 119 8.16 -15.66 -13.33
C ASP A 119 8.72 -15.14 -11.99
N TRP A 120 9.83 -14.41 -11.98
CA TRP A 120 10.41 -13.87 -10.76
C TRP A 120 9.50 -12.84 -10.09
N LEU A 121 8.93 -11.93 -10.89
CA LEU A 121 8.01 -10.91 -10.39
C LEU A 121 6.70 -11.54 -9.89
N ILE A 122 6.20 -12.55 -10.59
CA ILE A 122 5.02 -13.32 -10.18
C ILE A 122 5.28 -14.02 -8.84
N ASP A 123 6.39 -14.75 -8.71
CA ASP A 123 6.73 -15.47 -7.48
C ASP A 123 6.88 -14.50 -6.30
N THR A 124 7.56 -13.38 -6.51
CA THR A 124 7.73 -12.33 -5.49
C THR A 124 6.37 -11.76 -5.05
N THR A 125 5.47 -11.52 -6.00
CA THR A 125 4.13 -10.99 -5.71
C THR A 125 3.28 -12.00 -4.94
N LEU A 126 3.32 -13.28 -5.31
CA LEU A 126 2.57 -14.32 -4.59
C LEU A 126 3.12 -14.52 -3.16
N GLN A 127 4.44 -14.46 -2.97
CA GLN A 127 5.04 -14.46 -1.64
C GLN A 127 4.60 -13.26 -0.81
N LEU A 128 4.46 -12.07 -1.41
CA LEU A 128 3.95 -10.89 -0.73
C LEU A 128 2.50 -11.09 -0.24
N PHE A 129 1.63 -11.70 -1.06
CA PHE A 129 0.28 -12.05 -0.62
C PHE A 129 0.27 -13.08 0.52
N ASP A 130 1.22 -14.01 0.55
CA ASP A 130 1.38 -14.93 1.67
C ASP A 130 1.74 -14.19 2.98
N VAL A 131 2.63 -13.20 2.90
CA VAL A 131 2.96 -12.30 4.03
C VAL A 131 1.72 -11.55 4.52
N TYR A 132 0.86 -11.10 3.59
CA TYR A 132 -0.39 -10.41 3.94
C TYR A 132 -1.38 -11.34 4.63
N ARG A 133 -1.59 -12.57 4.10
CA ARG A 133 -2.46 -13.58 4.72
C ARG A 133 -2.01 -13.99 6.12
N LYS A 134 -0.70 -13.97 6.38
CA LYS A 134 -0.11 -14.19 7.71
C LYS A 134 -0.28 -13.00 8.67
N GLY A 135 -0.85 -11.89 8.21
CA GLY A 135 -1.18 -10.72 9.02
C GLY A 135 -0.01 -9.75 9.26
N TYR A 136 1.15 -9.96 8.66
CA TYR A 136 2.33 -9.11 8.90
C TYR A 136 2.19 -7.68 8.38
N ALA A 137 1.26 -7.42 7.45
CA ALA A 137 0.99 -6.09 6.91
C ALA A 137 -0.17 -5.35 7.60
N SER A 138 -0.76 -5.92 8.65
CA SER A 138 -1.95 -5.34 9.30
C SER A 138 -1.66 -4.31 10.39
N ARG A 139 -0.39 -4.21 10.84
CA ARG A 139 -0.02 -3.23 11.87
C ARG A 139 -0.25 -1.81 11.39
N VAL A 140 -0.90 -1.00 12.23
CA VAL A 140 -1.02 0.46 12.06
C VAL A 140 -0.06 1.14 13.02
N SER A 141 0.74 2.09 12.52
CA SER A 141 1.65 2.89 13.32
C SER A 141 1.14 4.33 13.46
N SER A 142 1.55 5.03 14.53
CA SER A 142 1.29 6.44 14.76
C SER A 142 2.38 7.36 14.17
N GLU A 143 3.44 6.80 13.61
CA GLU A 143 4.66 7.53 13.27
C GLU A 143 4.45 8.63 12.22
N VAL A 144 3.55 8.43 11.25
CA VAL A 144 3.19 9.49 10.29
C VAL A 144 2.54 10.69 11.03
N GLU A 145 1.59 10.41 11.94
CA GLU A 145 0.92 11.46 12.71
C GLU A 145 1.89 12.18 13.64
N GLU A 146 2.77 11.45 14.31
CA GLU A 146 3.79 12.01 15.22
C GLU A 146 4.81 12.89 14.48
N ILE A 147 5.23 12.51 13.27
CA ILE A 147 6.22 13.24 12.48
C ILE A 147 5.59 14.44 11.78
N LEU A 148 4.41 14.28 11.18
CA LEU A 148 3.77 15.30 10.36
C LEU A 148 2.80 16.21 11.12
N GLY A 149 2.41 15.85 12.36
CA GLY A 149 1.39 16.59 13.13
C GLY A 149 -0.01 16.52 12.54
N ARG A 150 -0.27 15.58 11.63
CA ARG A 150 -1.58 15.32 11.03
C ARG A 150 -1.77 13.82 10.78
N LYS A 151 -3.03 13.39 10.72
CA LYS A 151 -3.35 12.00 10.36
C LYS A 151 -2.86 11.65 8.94
N PRO A 152 -2.48 10.37 8.73
CA PRO A 152 -2.22 9.87 7.38
C PRO A 152 -3.45 10.00 6.48
N ILE A 153 -3.22 10.10 5.17
CA ILE A 153 -4.29 10.11 4.17
C ILE A 153 -5.05 8.77 4.24
N SER A 154 -6.38 8.83 4.38
CA SER A 154 -7.21 7.64 4.39
C SER A 154 -7.37 7.05 2.99
N PHE A 155 -7.67 5.74 2.91
CA PHE A 155 -7.98 5.11 1.62
C PHE A 155 -9.21 5.75 0.94
N THR A 156 -10.20 6.21 1.71
CA THR A 156 -11.35 6.94 1.19
C THR A 156 -10.94 8.27 0.53
N GLN A 157 -9.99 8.99 1.12
CA GLN A 157 -9.50 10.24 0.50
C GLN A 157 -8.70 9.95 -0.76
N PHE A 158 -7.78 8.96 -0.71
CA PHE A 158 -7.07 8.48 -1.89
C PHE A 158 -8.04 8.09 -3.03
N ALA A 159 -9.06 7.29 -2.73
CA ALA A 159 -10.05 6.85 -3.73
C ALA A 159 -10.77 8.02 -4.39
N LYS A 160 -11.10 9.08 -3.64
CA LYS A 160 -11.69 10.32 -4.18
C LYS A 160 -10.72 11.05 -5.11
N ASP A 161 -9.48 11.22 -4.67
CA ASP A 161 -8.43 11.92 -5.42
C ASP A 161 -8.11 11.22 -6.74
N TYR A 162 -8.16 9.89 -6.75
CA TYR A 162 -7.84 9.04 -7.89
C TYR A 162 -9.08 8.42 -8.58
N ALA A 163 -10.29 8.94 -8.33
CA ALA A 163 -11.54 8.35 -8.83
C ALA A 163 -11.55 8.12 -10.35
N GLN A 164 -10.90 8.98 -11.12
CA GLN A 164 -10.82 8.84 -12.59
C GLN A 164 -9.95 7.64 -13.02
N ALA A 165 -9.03 7.20 -12.18
CA ALA A 165 -8.22 6.02 -12.46
C ALA A 165 -9.04 4.71 -12.41
N PHE A 166 -10.25 4.73 -11.85
CA PHE A 166 -11.10 3.56 -11.65
C PHE A 166 -12.36 3.54 -12.53
N LYS A 167 -12.60 4.60 -13.32
CA LYS A 167 -13.75 4.74 -14.24
C LYS A 167 -13.39 4.44 -15.68
#